data_96debc4140beb426b1cabe8900a01f85
#
_entry.id   96debc4140beb426b1cabe8900a01f85
#
_cell.length_a   1.000
_cell.length_b   1.000
_cell.length_c   1.000
_cell.angle_alpha   90.00
_cell.angle_beta   90.00
_cell.angle_gamma   90.00
#
_symmetry.space_group_name_H-M   'P 1'
#
loop_
_entity.id
_entity.type
_entity.pdbx_description
1 polymer ?
#
loop_
_entity_poly.entity_id
_entity_poly.type
_entity_poly.pdbx_seq_one_letter_code
_entity_poly.pdbx_strand_id
1 'polypeptide(L)'
;MRIHQLPPLIANQIAAGEVIERPASVVKELLENCLDAGSDAITIEIGYGGLNQIKISDNGIGIVADDLPLAIAAHATSKINTLNDLYAIESMGFRGEALASIASVAKVTISSKPAAQDTAMALRVQGTEVSITPCARNQGTTIDVVDLFFNAPVRKRFLKGEKLEFQAIETVVKRFALSAPGIALTLKHNGKQILALPAASNEQTRLTRMTRIMGGTFMKNAIYLDVERGAMRLYGWISGTGFQRSQNDRQWVYINQRMVKDKLITHAIKQAYDDLLYPGRFPACVLYFTIEHAEVDVNVHPTKHEVRFQQPRLVHDFFTSQLATALRSVAIETELEKNYKPNDEVLAPLAKEICEPYPKLELLSRERTLVETDVSWVILNNQYILRFVQHKPYLINLLALHQHAVRERLAQQALPWASRPLLVPIRYTLQQDSAHKVTEFTQILEQLGIRCELSGIHEVLIRTIPVSVPYLDLRLFLDAVVALDEWNLERLSELMSQSQVFDPRLLSREEKIELDQVFVMLHGGDEKRVGLFKALTIAHCQSLLHV
;
A
#
# COMPACT_ATOMS: atom_id res chain seq x y z
N MET A 1 47.50 -13.25 -0.24
CA MET A 1 46.64 -13.70 0.89
C MET A 1 45.92 -14.97 0.45
N ARG A 2 45.78 -15.96 1.33
CA ARG A 2 45.00 -17.19 1.04
C ARG A 2 43.64 -17.06 1.70
N ILE A 3 42.59 -17.60 1.02
CA ILE A 3 41.24 -17.70 1.55
C ILE A 3 41.22 -18.76 2.67
N HIS A 4 40.58 -18.45 3.79
CA HIS A 4 40.39 -19.36 4.92
C HIS A 4 38.96 -19.22 5.46
N GLN A 5 38.46 -20.30 6.04
CA GLN A 5 37.14 -20.31 6.67
C GLN A 5 37.21 -19.57 8.02
N LEU A 6 36.26 -18.64 8.24
CA LEU A 6 36.20 -17.91 9.51
C LEU A 6 35.68 -18.83 10.63
N PRO A 7 36.20 -18.66 11.86
CA PRO A 7 35.58 -19.28 13.02
C PRO A 7 34.09 -18.94 13.14
N PRO A 8 33.23 -19.87 13.57
CA PRO A 8 31.77 -19.65 13.64
C PRO A 8 31.37 -18.39 14.44
N LEU A 9 32.07 -18.10 15.53
CA LEU A 9 31.83 -16.89 16.33
C LEU A 9 31.99 -15.61 15.52
N ILE A 10 33.07 -15.52 14.71
CA ILE A 10 33.34 -14.33 13.88
C ILE A 10 32.33 -14.26 12.72
N ALA A 11 32.02 -15.39 12.08
CA ALA A 11 31.02 -15.46 11.03
C ALA A 11 29.64 -14.99 11.53
N ASN A 12 29.23 -15.47 12.71
CA ASN A 12 27.96 -15.06 13.34
C ASN A 12 27.94 -13.57 13.74
N GLN A 13 29.08 -13.02 14.20
CA GLN A 13 29.18 -11.58 14.49
C GLN A 13 29.09 -10.71 13.22
N ILE A 14 29.60 -11.16 12.08
CA ILE A 14 29.46 -10.48 10.80
C ILE A 14 28.00 -10.52 10.36
N ALA A 15 27.38 -11.71 10.34
CA ALA A 15 25.97 -11.89 9.99
C ALA A 15 25.03 -11.09 10.92
N ALA A 16 25.32 -11.08 12.23
CA ALA A 16 24.59 -10.26 13.19
C ALA A 16 24.67 -8.75 12.86
N GLY A 17 25.69 -8.29 12.14
CA GLY A 17 25.80 -6.90 11.72
C GLY A 17 24.80 -6.50 10.66
N GLU A 18 24.33 -7.43 9.85
CA GLU A 18 23.34 -7.20 8.80
C GLU A 18 21.91 -7.24 9.34
N VAL A 19 21.67 -7.94 10.46
CA VAL A 19 20.34 -8.15 11.05
C VAL A 19 20.10 -7.22 12.25
N ILE A 20 21.09 -7.09 13.15
CA ILE A 20 20.97 -6.34 14.42
C ILE A 20 21.84 -5.09 14.37
N GLU A 21 21.25 -3.98 13.99
CA GLU A 21 21.92 -2.67 13.96
C GLU A 21 21.78 -1.91 15.29
N ARG A 22 20.65 -2.09 15.98
CA ARG A 22 20.28 -1.31 17.17
C ARG A 22 19.25 -2.03 18.04
N PRO A 23 18.97 -1.57 19.29
CA PRO A 23 17.96 -2.17 20.18
C PRO A 23 16.58 -2.38 19.54
N ALA A 24 16.12 -1.42 18.73
CA ALA A 24 14.85 -1.52 18.03
C ALA A 24 14.77 -2.71 17.04
N SER A 25 15.91 -3.12 16.45
CA SER A 25 15.97 -4.31 15.57
C SER A 25 15.74 -5.60 16.37
N VAL A 26 16.34 -5.69 17.57
CA VAL A 26 16.12 -6.82 18.50
C VAL A 26 14.63 -6.92 18.86
N VAL A 27 14.03 -5.80 19.29
CA VAL A 27 12.60 -5.76 19.65
C VAL A 27 11.72 -6.19 18.50
N LYS A 28 12.01 -5.76 17.26
CA LYS A 28 11.26 -6.15 16.07
C LYS A 28 11.27 -7.66 15.85
N GLU A 29 12.46 -8.27 15.80
CA GLU A 29 12.58 -9.70 15.55
C GLU A 29 11.94 -10.55 16.66
N LEU A 30 12.04 -10.12 17.92
CA LEU A 30 11.39 -10.81 19.04
C LEU A 30 9.86 -10.70 19.00
N LEU A 31 9.31 -9.55 18.62
CA LEU A 31 7.88 -9.36 18.45
C LEU A 31 7.32 -10.20 17.29
N GLU A 32 8.05 -10.30 16.17
CA GLU A 32 7.71 -11.19 15.05
C GLU A 32 7.67 -12.66 15.50
N ASN A 33 8.62 -13.08 16.35
CA ASN A 33 8.62 -14.42 16.91
C ASN A 33 7.44 -14.67 17.87
N CYS A 34 7.03 -13.68 18.68
CA CYS A 34 5.85 -13.80 19.53
C CYS A 34 4.56 -13.97 18.70
N LEU A 35 4.45 -13.23 17.58
CA LEU A 35 3.32 -13.36 16.67
C LEU A 35 3.28 -14.77 16.04
N ASP A 36 4.41 -15.25 15.54
CA ASP A 36 4.54 -16.59 14.93
C ASP A 36 4.27 -17.72 15.96
N ALA A 37 4.51 -17.44 17.27
CA ALA A 37 4.18 -18.36 18.37
C ALA A 37 2.69 -18.36 18.75
N GLY A 38 1.84 -17.60 18.04
CA GLY A 38 0.40 -17.51 18.31
C GLY A 38 0.06 -16.85 19.65
N SER A 39 0.87 -15.89 20.09
CA SER A 39 0.64 -15.17 21.35
C SER A 39 -0.55 -14.23 21.23
N ASP A 40 -1.36 -14.11 22.28
CA ASP A 40 -2.42 -13.13 22.41
C ASP A 40 -2.10 -12.00 23.42
N ALA A 41 -1.03 -12.15 24.20
CA ALA A 41 -0.54 -11.15 25.13
C ALA A 41 0.99 -11.06 25.15
N ILE A 42 1.55 -9.87 24.96
CA ILE A 42 2.99 -9.61 24.95
C ILE A 42 3.32 -8.47 25.91
N THR A 43 4.31 -8.69 26.80
CA THR A 43 4.89 -7.68 27.66
C THR A 43 6.32 -7.40 27.27
N ILE A 44 6.65 -6.12 27.07
CA ILE A 44 7.95 -5.61 26.64
C ILE A 44 8.49 -4.73 27.77
N GLU A 45 9.63 -5.09 28.33
CA GLU A 45 10.32 -4.34 29.39
C GLU A 45 11.68 -3.88 28.86
N ILE A 46 11.92 -2.58 28.87
CA ILE A 46 13.11 -1.96 28.31
C ILE A 46 13.87 -1.23 29.43
N GLY A 47 15.13 -1.60 29.61
CA GLY A 47 16.05 -0.92 30.52
C GLY A 47 17.00 -0.01 29.74
N TYR A 48 17.07 1.26 30.14
CA TYR A 48 18.01 2.26 29.57
C TYR A 48 17.98 2.31 28.04
N GLY A 49 16.79 2.47 27.45
CA GLY A 49 16.63 2.53 25.98
C GLY A 49 16.98 1.23 25.23
N GLY A 50 17.02 0.09 25.93
CA GLY A 50 17.39 -1.20 25.39
C GLY A 50 18.91 -1.45 25.34
N LEU A 51 19.71 -0.51 25.86
CA LEU A 51 21.18 -0.66 25.92
C LEU A 51 21.61 -1.62 27.03
N ASN A 52 20.89 -1.63 28.15
CA ASN A 52 21.13 -2.52 29.29
C ASN A 52 20.28 -3.78 29.21
N GLN A 53 19.00 -3.65 28.93
CA GLN A 53 18.07 -4.78 28.92
C GLN A 53 16.95 -4.60 27.90
N ILE A 54 16.64 -5.68 27.21
CA ILE A 54 15.42 -5.88 26.42
C ILE A 54 14.82 -7.20 26.84
N LYS A 55 13.66 -7.16 27.54
CA LYS A 55 12.98 -8.36 27.98
C LYS A 55 11.58 -8.41 27.36
N ILE A 56 11.30 -9.47 26.63
CA ILE A 56 10.02 -9.70 25.98
C ILE A 56 9.44 -11.01 26.46
N SER A 57 8.21 -10.97 26.93
CA SER A 57 7.45 -12.11 27.46
C SER A 57 6.14 -12.25 26.70
N ASP A 58 5.86 -13.45 26.21
CA ASP A 58 4.64 -13.82 25.53
C ASP A 58 3.95 -15.01 26.23
N ASN A 59 2.72 -15.30 25.87
CA ASN A 59 1.94 -16.45 26.30
C ASN A 59 1.63 -17.44 25.17
N GLY A 60 2.48 -17.49 24.13
CA GLY A 60 2.34 -18.37 22.99
C GLY A 60 2.58 -19.84 23.29
N ILE A 61 2.77 -20.65 22.24
CA ILE A 61 2.93 -22.11 22.35
C ILE A 61 4.16 -22.54 23.15
N GLY A 62 5.19 -21.70 23.30
CA GLY A 62 6.46 -22.03 23.94
C GLY A 62 7.41 -22.82 23.04
N ILE A 63 8.61 -23.12 23.58
CA ILE A 63 9.67 -23.90 22.94
C ILE A 63 9.92 -25.12 23.82
N VAL A 64 9.93 -26.32 23.25
CA VAL A 64 10.23 -27.57 24.00
C VAL A 64 11.69 -27.56 24.46
N ALA A 65 11.98 -28.23 25.59
CA ALA A 65 13.30 -28.19 26.19
C ALA A 65 14.42 -28.64 25.24
N ASP A 66 14.17 -29.67 24.44
CA ASP A 66 15.13 -30.22 23.49
C ASP A 66 15.45 -29.27 22.32
N ASP A 67 14.51 -28.37 21.97
CA ASP A 67 14.67 -27.40 20.90
C ASP A 67 15.31 -26.07 21.37
N LEU A 68 15.44 -25.85 22.70
CA LEU A 68 16.05 -24.63 23.23
C LEU A 68 17.47 -24.39 22.68
N PRO A 69 18.37 -25.39 22.58
CA PRO A 69 19.69 -25.19 21.96
C PRO A 69 19.59 -24.85 20.47
N LEU A 70 18.60 -25.42 19.76
CA LEU A 70 18.37 -25.17 18.33
C LEU A 70 17.84 -23.75 18.10
N ALA A 71 17.11 -23.18 19.04
CA ALA A 71 16.58 -21.82 18.93
C ALA A 71 17.68 -20.76 18.78
N ILE A 72 18.91 -21.02 19.26
CA ILE A 72 20.07 -20.14 19.13
C ILE A 72 21.10 -20.64 18.09
N ALA A 73 20.81 -21.73 17.40
CA ALA A 73 21.64 -22.23 16.31
C ALA A 73 21.33 -21.49 15.02
N ALA A 74 22.38 -21.12 14.28
CA ALA A 74 22.21 -20.48 12.97
C ALA A 74 21.56 -21.46 11.99
N HIS A 75 20.65 -20.95 11.15
CA HIS A 75 19.92 -21.71 10.12
C HIS A 75 19.00 -22.81 10.67
N ALA A 76 18.61 -22.72 11.95
CA ALA A 76 17.63 -23.61 12.56
C ALA A 76 16.28 -22.88 12.66
N THR A 77 15.23 -23.47 12.06
CA THR A 77 13.88 -22.89 12.05
C THR A 77 12.82 -23.98 12.01
N SER A 78 11.69 -23.74 12.66
CA SER A 78 10.48 -24.57 12.58
C SER A 78 9.47 -24.08 11.52
N LYS A 79 9.78 -22.99 10.81
CA LYS A 79 8.81 -22.20 10.03
C LYS A 79 8.80 -22.52 8.55
N ILE A 80 9.88 -23.06 8.01
CA ILE A 80 10.03 -23.51 6.62
C ILE A 80 10.75 -24.87 6.59
N ASN A 81 10.28 -25.79 5.76
CA ASN A 81 10.87 -27.12 5.60
C ASN A 81 11.22 -27.41 4.14
N THR A 82 10.53 -26.78 3.20
CA THR A 82 10.67 -27.05 1.76
C THR A 82 11.00 -25.78 0.98
N LEU A 83 11.48 -25.98 -0.25
CA LEU A 83 11.74 -24.87 -1.17
C LEU A 83 10.44 -24.12 -1.53
N ASN A 84 9.30 -24.81 -1.57
CA ASN A 84 8.01 -24.20 -1.85
C ASN A 84 7.57 -23.23 -0.75
N ASP A 85 7.88 -23.55 0.53
CA ASP A 85 7.58 -22.64 1.65
C ASP A 85 8.34 -21.31 1.52
N LEU A 86 9.49 -21.32 0.83
CA LEU A 86 10.29 -20.12 0.60
C LEU A 86 9.64 -19.16 -0.43
N TYR A 87 8.81 -19.67 -1.33
CA TYR A 87 8.08 -18.87 -2.31
C TYR A 87 6.72 -18.37 -1.83
N ALA A 88 6.18 -18.97 -0.75
CA ALA A 88 4.90 -18.58 -0.15
C ALA A 88 5.04 -18.42 1.37
N ILE A 89 5.89 -17.46 1.79
CA ILE A 89 6.21 -17.25 3.21
C ILE A 89 5.02 -16.59 3.92
N GLU A 90 4.34 -17.35 4.76
CA GLU A 90 3.23 -16.87 5.61
C GLU A 90 3.74 -16.37 6.97
N SER A 91 4.79 -16.99 7.55
CA SER A 91 5.36 -16.60 8.85
C SER A 91 6.17 -15.30 8.76
N MET A 92 6.21 -14.51 9.84
CA MET A 92 6.97 -13.26 9.88
C MET A 92 8.50 -13.50 9.87
N GLY A 93 8.99 -14.50 10.58
CA GLY A 93 10.39 -14.94 10.56
C GLY A 93 10.52 -16.29 9.84
N PHE A 94 11.59 -16.48 9.07
CA PHE A 94 11.80 -17.74 8.33
C PHE A 94 13.29 -18.16 8.22
N ARG A 95 14.25 -17.24 8.43
CA ARG A 95 15.68 -17.49 8.16
C ARG A 95 16.39 -18.31 9.25
N GLY A 96 15.82 -18.41 10.46
CA GLY A 96 16.46 -19.09 11.59
C GLY A 96 17.75 -18.43 12.07
N GLU A 97 17.92 -17.11 11.88
CA GLU A 97 19.16 -16.40 12.17
C GLU A 97 19.00 -15.33 13.28
N ALA A 98 17.77 -14.90 13.59
CA ALA A 98 17.54 -13.77 14.48
C ALA A 98 18.08 -14.01 15.91
N LEU A 99 17.69 -15.10 16.56
CA LEU A 99 18.14 -15.43 17.93
C LEU A 99 19.61 -15.77 17.97
N ALA A 100 20.15 -16.49 16.98
CA ALA A 100 21.58 -16.77 16.84
C ALA A 100 22.38 -15.46 16.72
N SER A 101 21.92 -14.51 15.91
CA SER A 101 22.52 -13.19 15.75
C SER A 101 22.48 -12.37 17.05
N ILE A 102 21.36 -12.35 17.77
CA ILE A 102 21.23 -11.68 19.07
C ILE A 102 22.19 -12.30 20.09
N ALA A 103 22.23 -13.64 20.19
CA ALA A 103 23.09 -14.36 21.15
C ALA A 103 24.59 -14.16 20.86
N SER A 104 24.98 -13.91 19.61
CA SER A 104 26.38 -13.63 19.25
C SER A 104 26.86 -12.25 19.71
N VAL A 105 25.97 -11.29 19.98
CA VAL A 105 26.33 -9.90 20.35
C VAL A 105 25.75 -9.45 21.69
N ALA A 106 25.02 -10.30 22.40
CA ALA A 106 24.41 -10.00 23.69
C ALA A 106 24.44 -11.22 24.60
N LYS A 107 24.20 -11.02 25.90
CA LYS A 107 23.88 -12.09 26.85
C LYS A 107 22.40 -12.38 26.76
N VAL A 108 22.02 -13.64 26.52
CA VAL A 108 20.62 -14.03 26.27
C VAL A 108 20.17 -15.09 27.26
N THR A 109 19.00 -14.90 27.84
CA THR A 109 18.29 -15.92 28.61
C THR A 109 16.93 -16.19 27.96
N ILE A 110 16.67 -17.42 27.56
CA ILE A 110 15.38 -17.88 27.00
C ILE A 110 14.72 -18.79 28.01
N SER A 111 13.64 -18.35 28.62
CA SER A 111 12.83 -19.16 29.53
C SER A 111 11.54 -19.54 28.82
N SER A 112 11.26 -20.84 28.68
CA SER A 112 10.11 -21.30 27.93
C SER A 112 9.40 -22.49 28.58
N LYS A 113 8.09 -22.53 28.39
CA LYS A 113 7.21 -23.62 28.81
C LYS A 113 6.11 -23.85 27.78
N PRO A 114 6.15 -24.93 27.00
CA PRO A 114 5.00 -25.36 26.22
C PRO A 114 3.90 -25.99 27.10
N ALA A 115 2.67 -26.01 26.60
CA ALA A 115 1.52 -26.55 27.34
C ALA A 115 1.69 -28.03 27.73
N ALA A 116 2.34 -28.82 26.87
CA ALA A 116 2.55 -30.28 27.09
C ALA A 116 3.69 -30.59 28.06
N GLN A 117 4.38 -29.58 28.62
CA GLN A 117 5.55 -29.77 29.46
C GLN A 117 5.28 -29.26 30.89
N ASP A 118 5.52 -30.11 31.91
CA ASP A 118 5.22 -29.75 33.31
C ASP A 118 6.18 -28.67 33.85
N THR A 119 7.45 -28.76 33.49
CA THR A 119 8.50 -27.89 34.02
C THR A 119 9.01 -26.95 32.95
N ALA A 120 9.06 -25.65 33.24
CA ALA A 120 9.68 -24.66 32.39
C ALA A 120 11.21 -24.79 32.43
N MET A 121 11.88 -24.57 31.29
CA MET A 121 13.33 -24.62 31.18
C MET A 121 13.87 -23.24 30.77
N ALA A 122 15.03 -22.88 31.29
CA ALA A 122 15.77 -21.68 30.92
C ALA A 122 17.10 -22.04 30.28
N LEU A 123 17.31 -21.59 29.08
CA LEU A 123 18.59 -21.58 28.36
C LEU A 123 19.28 -20.23 28.62
N ARG A 124 20.54 -20.27 29.11
CA ARG A 124 21.39 -19.09 29.25
C ARG A 124 22.58 -19.17 28.31
N VAL A 125 22.85 -18.08 27.62
CA VAL A 125 23.96 -17.96 26.65
C VAL A 125 24.79 -16.72 26.98
N GLN A 126 26.08 -16.93 27.20
CA GLN A 126 27.04 -15.85 27.40
C GLN A 126 28.35 -16.17 26.65
N GLY A 127 28.52 -15.60 25.47
CA GLY A 127 29.64 -15.96 24.59
C GLY A 127 29.55 -17.41 24.14
N THR A 128 30.50 -18.25 24.58
CA THR A 128 30.52 -19.69 24.27
C THR A 128 29.87 -20.56 25.35
N GLU A 129 29.55 -19.98 26.51
CA GLU A 129 28.94 -20.70 27.62
C GLU A 129 27.45 -20.82 27.40
N VAL A 130 26.96 -22.07 27.44
CA VAL A 130 25.53 -22.43 27.31
C VAL A 130 25.14 -23.32 28.48
N SER A 131 24.09 -22.96 29.19
CA SER A 131 23.55 -23.77 30.29
C SER A 131 22.02 -23.82 30.22
N ILE A 132 21.48 -25.00 30.57
CA ILE A 132 20.03 -25.23 30.63
C ILE A 132 19.67 -25.61 32.07
N THR A 133 18.71 -24.93 32.65
CA THR A 133 18.27 -25.17 34.04
C THR A 133 16.75 -25.05 34.13
N PRO A 134 16.11 -25.81 35.03
CA PRO A 134 14.70 -25.63 35.35
C PRO A 134 14.42 -24.20 35.86
N CYS A 135 13.26 -23.67 35.53
CA CYS A 135 12.82 -22.35 36.01
C CYS A 135 11.31 -22.34 36.30
N ALA A 136 10.84 -21.30 36.97
CA ALA A 136 9.41 -21.09 37.19
C ALA A 136 8.85 -20.15 36.12
N ARG A 137 7.88 -20.64 35.33
CA ARG A 137 7.17 -19.87 34.32
C ARG A 137 5.81 -20.51 33.98
N ASN A 138 4.83 -19.67 33.60
CA ASN A 138 3.61 -20.11 32.95
C ASN A 138 3.89 -20.43 31.47
N GLN A 139 2.89 -20.96 30.74
CA GLN A 139 2.98 -21.22 29.30
C GLN A 139 3.48 -19.99 28.53
N GLY A 140 4.27 -20.21 27.48
CA GLY A 140 4.82 -19.20 26.58
C GLY A 140 6.34 -19.08 26.63
N THR A 141 6.93 -17.97 26.16
CA THR A 141 8.36 -17.71 26.14
C THR A 141 8.72 -16.33 26.70
N THR A 142 9.81 -16.24 27.47
CA THR A 142 10.45 -14.99 27.87
C THR A 142 11.86 -14.98 27.35
N ILE A 143 12.21 -13.95 26.59
CA ILE A 143 13.57 -13.71 26.10
C ILE A 143 14.08 -12.44 26.79
N ASP A 144 15.19 -12.58 27.53
CA ASP A 144 15.87 -11.50 28.22
C ASP A 144 17.24 -11.30 27.58
N VAL A 145 17.43 -10.17 26.94
CA VAL A 145 18.65 -9.75 26.22
C VAL A 145 19.33 -8.66 27.05
N VAL A 146 20.53 -8.93 27.52
CA VAL A 146 21.27 -8.02 28.41
C VAL A 146 22.61 -7.66 27.77
N ASP A 147 23.06 -6.43 28.02
CA ASP A 147 24.36 -5.93 27.57
C ASP A 147 24.57 -6.02 26.04
N LEU A 148 23.61 -5.52 25.25
CA LEU A 148 23.70 -5.53 23.79
C LEU A 148 25.04 -4.90 23.32
N PHE A 149 25.74 -5.60 22.41
CA PHE A 149 27.07 -5.26 21.89
C PHE A 149 28.19 -5.26 22.93
N PHE A 150 28.09 -6.09 24.01
CA PHE A 150 29.13 -6.20 25.03
C PHE A 150 30.48 -6.60 24.44
N ASN A 151 30.50 -7.40 23.38
CA ASN A 151 31.68 -7.90 22.67
C ASN A 151 31.95 -7.18 21.34
N ALA A 152 31.20 -6.12 21.03
CA ALA A 152 31.32 -5.33 19.81
C ALA A 152 31.38 -3.82 20.13
N PRO A 153 32.46 -3.33 20.78
CA PRO A 153 32.54 -1.97 21.31
C PRO A 153 32.43 -0.88 20.23
N VAL A 154 32.88 -1.16 19.03
CA VAL A 154 32.74 -0.23 17.90
C VAL A 154 31.25 -0.02 17.58
N ARG A 155 30.44 -1.08 17.48
CA ARG A 155 28.99 -0.98 17.24
C ARG A 155 28.29 -0.25 18.37
N LYS A 156 28.67 -0.52 19.63
CA LYS A 156 28.11 0.16 20.80
C LYS A 156 28.30 1.69 20.74
N ARG A 157 29.43 2.19 20.18
CA ARG A 157 29.70 3.62 20.01
C ARG A 157 28.80 4.30 18.97
N PHE A 158 28.27 3.58 17.99
CA PHE A 158 27.33 4.13 17.00
C PHE A 158 25.89 4.24 17.50
N LEU A 159 25.58 3.64 18.65
CA LEU A 159 24.25 3.77 19.26
C LEU A 159 24.03 5.20 19.76
N LYS A 160 22.79 5.63 19.62
CA LYS A 160 22.37 6.95 20.09
C LYS A 160 22.11 6.91 21.60
N GLY A 161 21.87 8.08 22.20
CA GLY A 161 21.51 8.13 23.61
C GLY A 161 20.20 7.43 23.92
N GLU A 162 20.00 7.03 25.18
CA GLU A 162 18.86 6.30 25.73
C GLU A 162 17.50 6.75 25.16
N LYS A 163 17.24 8.06 25.18
CA LYS A 163 15.98 8.64 24.74
C LYS A 163 15.70 8.35 23.25
N LEU A 164 16.70 8.46 22.39
CA LEU A 164 16.55 8.25 20.95
C LEU A 164 16.42 6.76 20.60
N GLU A 165 17.15 5.89 21.33
CA GLU A 165 16.98 4.44 21.17
C GLU A 165 15.59 4.00 21.64
N PHE A 166 15.12 4.51 22.78
CA PHE A 166 13.77 4.21 23.25
C PHE A 166 12.68 4.69 22.29
N GLN A 167 12.80 5.89 21.72
CA GLN A 167 11.85 6.39 20.71
C GLN A 167 11.78 5.48 19.46
N ALA A 168 12.92 4.91 19.05
CA ALA A 168 12.93 3.96 17.96
C ALA A 168 12.23 2.65 18.34
N ILE A 169 12.43 2.13 19.56
CA ILE A 169 11.72 0.97 20.10
C ILE A 169 10.21 1.25 20.15
N GLU A 170 9.82 2.37 20.75
CA GLU A 170 8.41 2.77 20.87
C GLU A 170 7.72 2.81 19.48
N THR A 171 8.44 3.32 18.47
CA THR A 171 7.93 3.34 17.09
C THR A 171 7.73 1.93 16.53
N VAL A 172 8.66 1.01 16.76
CA VAL A 172 8.52 -0.40 16.36
C VAL A 172 7.33 -1.05 17.05
N VAL A 173 7.19 -0.86 18.36
CA VAL A 173 6.08 -1.41 19.16
C VAL A 173 4.72 -0.87 18.67
N LYS A 174 4.62 0.44 18.39
CA LYS A 174 3.41 1.06 17.86
C LYS A 174 3.02 0.50 16.48
N ARG A 175 4.01 0.29 15.61
CA ARG A 175 3.80 -0.30 14.29
C ARG A 175 3.36 -1.76 14.38
N PHE A 176 4.01 -2.56 15.22
CA PHE A 176 3.60 -3.92 15.49
C PHE A 176 2.18 -4.00 16.08
N ALA A 177 1.84 -3.08 16.97
CA ALA A 177 0.51 -3.00 17.56
C ALA A 177 -0.61 -2.80 16.52
N LEU A 178 -0.32 -2.16 15.39
CA LEU A 178 -1.28 -1.96 14.31
C LEU A 178 -1.29 -3.12 13.30
N SER A 179 -0.18 -3.87 13.13
CA SER A 179 -0.19 -5.07 12.28
C SER A 179 -0.91 -6.25 12.95
N ALA A 180 -0.87 -6.32 14.28
CA ALA A 180 -1.46 -7.40 15.07
C ALA A 180 -2.45 -6.85 16.13
N PRO A 181 -3.61 -6.32 15.71
CA PRO A 181 -4.57 -5.68 16.62
C PRO A 181 -5.17 -6.64 17.64
N GLY A 182 -5.23 -7.94 17.36
CA GLY A 182 -5.74 -8.97 18.27
C GLY A 182 -4.84 -9.28 19.47
N ILE A 183 -3.60 -8.76 19.50
CA ILE A 183 -2.64 -9.03 20.58
C ILE A 183 -2.71 -7.91 21.64
N ALA A 184 -2.87 -8.27 22.90
CA ALA A 184 -2.70 -7.34 24.03
C ALA A 184 -1.21 -7.00 24.21
N LEU A 185 -0.87 -5.70 24.30
CA LEU A 185 0.50 -5.22 24.29
C LEU A 185 0.78 -4.28 25.46
N THR A 186 1.83 -4.58 26.25
CA THR A 186 2.29 -3.70 27.33
C THR A 186 3.75 -3.33 27.11
N LEU A 187 4.07 -2.03 27.04
CA LEU A 187 5.43 -1.52 26.97
C LEU A 187 5.79 -0.80 28.26
N LYS A 188 6.87 -1.22 28.90
CA LYS A 188 7.46 -0.58 30.07
C LYS A 188 8.86 -0.07 29.75
N HIS A 189 9.24 1.08 30.29
CA HIS A 189 10.59 1.64 30.20
C HIS A 189 11.08 2.05 31.60
N ASN A 190 12.20 1.51 32.02
CA ASN A 190 12.78 1.73 33.36
C ASN A 190 11.73 1.51 34.48
N GLY A 191 10.98 0.42 34.39
CA GLY A 191 9.92 0.05 35.34
C GLY A 191 8.58 0.81 35.20
N LYS A 192 8.55 1.90 34.42
CA LYS A 192 7.29 2.66 34.20
C LYS A 192 6.55 2.15 32.98
N GLN A 193 5.23 1.99 33.10
CA GLN A 193 4.37 1.64 31.97
C GLN A 193 4.17 2.85 31.05
N ILE A 194 4.61 2.74 29.81
CA ILE A 194 4.53 3.79 28.79
C ILE A 194 3.30 3.59 27.90
N LEU A 195 3.02 2.32 27.53
CA LEU A 195 1.93 1.97 26.64
C LEU A 195 1.26 0.69 27.14
N ALA A 196 -0.08 0.68 27.16
CA ALA A 196 -0.86 -0.52 27.37
C ALA A 196 -2.03 -0.51 26.37
N LEU A 197 -2.08 -1.51 25.51
CA LEU A 197 -3.06 -1.67 24.45
C LEU A 197 -3.74 -3.02 24.65
N PRO A 198 -5.02 -3.07 25.05
CA PRO A 198 -5.78 -4.31 25.11
C PRO A 198 -5.94 -4.90 23.69
N ALA A 199 -6.22 -6.18 23.61
CA ALA A 199 -6.59 -6.84 22.36
C ALA A 199 -7.83 -6.14 21.75
N ALA A 200 -7.79 -5.89 20.45
CA ALA A 200 -8.86 -5.24 19.72
C ALA A 200 -9.66 -6.26 18.91
N SER A 201 -10.77 -6.72 19.47
CA SER A 201 -11.61 -7.78 18.90
C SER A 201 -12.71 -7.27 17.96
N ASN A 202 -13.06 -5.99 18.06
CA ASN A 202 -14.11 -5.35 17.28
C ASN A 202 -13.65 -4.01 16.69
N GLU A 203 -14.45 -3.43 15.82
CA GLU A 203 -14.13 -2.19 15.12
C GLU A 203 -13.90 -1.02 16.10
N GLN A 204 -14.75 -0.86 17.11
CA GLN A 204 -14.64 0.21 18.09
C GLN A 204 -13.32 0.13 18.88
N THR A 205 -12.89 -1.05 19.28
CA THR A 205 -11.61 -1.25 19.98
C THR A 205 -10.42 -1.04 19.04
N ARG A 206 -10.54 -1.38 17.75
CA ARG A 206 -9.53 -1.07 16.71
C ARG A 206 -9.39 0.44 16.51
N LEU A 207 -10.48 1.19 16.40
CA LEU A 207 -10.47 2.65 16.31
C LEU A 207 -9.86 3.29 17.56
N THR A 208 -10.21 2.81 18.77
CA THR A 208 -9.63 3.29 20.02
C THR A 208 -8.12 3.06 20.05
N ARG A 209 -7.66 1.88 19.63
CA ARG A 209 -6.24 1.53 19.51
C ARG A 209 -5.53 2.42 18.50
N MET A 210 -6.12 2.65 17.31
CA MET A 210 -5.62 3.56 16.28
C MET A 210 -5.49 4.99 16.83
N THR A 211 -6.52 5.51 17.49
CA THR A 211 -6.53 6.84 18.11
C THR A 211 -5.41 6.98 19.14
N ARG A 212 -5.17 5.95 19.95
CA ARG A 212 -4.12 5.96 20.97
C ARG A 212 -2.72 5.98 20.39
N ILE A 213 -2.51 5.36 19.21
CA ILE A 213 -1.23 5.26 18.52
C ILE A 213 -0.97 6.45 17.61
N MET A 214 -1.93 6.83 16.77
CA MET A 214 -1.78 7.89 15.77
C MET A 214 -2.13 9.28 16.32
N GLY A 215 -2.92 9.33 17.39
CA GLY A 215 -3.38 10.57 18.03
C GLY A 215 -4.73 11.05 17.53
N GLY A 216 -5.50 11.70 18.44
CA GLY A 216 -6.85 12.19 18.15
C GLY A 216 -6.91 13.21 17.02
N THR A 217 -5.88 14.06 16.87
CA THR A 217 -5.82 15.06 15.79
C THR A 217 -5.73 14.41 14.42
N PHE A 218 -4.97 13.32 14.28
CA PHE A 218 -4.94 12.54 13.05
C PHE A 218 -6.33 11.94 12.77
N MET A 219 -6.92 11.25 13.75
CA MET A 219 -8.21 10.56 13.55
C MET A 219 -9.37 11.50 13.20
N LYS A 220 -9.36 12.73 13.72
CA LYS A 220 -10.36 13.77 13.37
C LYS A 220 -10.27 14.24 11.92
N ASN A 221 -9.08 14.14 11.30
CA ASN A 221 -8.82 14.55 9.92
C ASN A 221 -8.56 13.34 9.01
N ALA A 222 -8.76 12.13 9.49
CA ALA A 222 -8.48 10.93 8.73
C ALA A 222 -9.67 10.53 7.87
N ILE A 223 -9.37 10.13 6.65
CA ILE A 223 -10.29 9.57 5.68
C ILE A 223 -10.08 8.06 5.70
N TYR A 224 -11.13 7.29 5.92
CA TYR A 224 -11.09 5.84 5.79
C TYR A 224 -11.38 5.44 4.35
N LEU A 225 -10.59 4.52 3.82
CA LEU A 225 -10.83 3.89 2.52
C LEU A 225 -10.80 2.38 2.69
N ASP A 226 -11.59 1.68 1.87
CA ASP A 226 -11.57 0.22 1.73
C ASP A 226 -11.98 -0.10 0.29
N VAL A 227 -11.03 -0.52 -0.51
CA VAL A 227 -11.20 -0.74 -1.94
C VAL A 227 -10.59 -2.07 -2.32
N GLU A 228 -11.39 -2.89 -3.00
CA GLU A 228 -10.98 -4.18 -3.52
C GLU A 228 -11.04 -4.16 -5.06
N ARG A 229 -10.01 -4.73 -5.68
CA ARG A 229 -9.91 -4.84 -7.12
C ARG A 229 -9.16 -6.10 -7.53
N GLY A 230 -9.88 -7.09 -8.02
CA GLY A 230 -9.31 -8.41 -8.30
C GLY A 230 -8.74 -9.02 -7.03
N ALA A 231 -7.47 -9.43 -7.09
CA ALA A 231 -6.75 -10.02 -5.95
C ALA A 231 -6.13 -8.95 -5.00
N MET A 232 -6.31 -7.66 -5.28
CA MET A 232 -5.74 -6.57 -4.49
C MET A 232 -6.82 -5.90 -3.65
N ARG A 233 -6.56 -5.72 -2.34
CA ARG A 233 -7.38 -4.92 -1.44
C ARG A 233 -6.53 -3.91 -0.71
N LEU A 234 -6.93 -2.64 -0.74
CA LEU A 234 -6.30 -1.54 -0.04
C LEU A 234 -7.31 -0.91 0.92
N TYR A 235 -7.01 -0.95 2.23
CA TYR A 235 -7.87 -0.35 3.23
C TYR A 235 -7.05 0.36 4.32
N GLY A 236 -7.67 1.28 5.03
CA GLY A 236 -7.04 2.00 6.13
C GLY A 236 -7.36 3.48 6.17
N TRP A 237 -6.49 4.25 6.79
CA TRP A 237 -6.69 5.68 7.07
C TRP A 237 -5.59 6.51 6.43
N ILE A 238 -5.99 7.59 5.77
CA ILE A 238 -5.11 8.60 5.21
C ILE A 238 -5.48 9.98 5.79
N SER A 239 -4.50 10.86 5.98
CA SER A 239 -4.79 12.21 6.43
C SER A 239 -5.43 13.04 5.33
N GLY A 240 -6.49 13.79 5.64
CA GLY A 240 -6.94 14.89 4.80
C GLY A 240 -5.92 16.06 4.82
N THR A 241 -6.24 17.12 4.07
CA THR A 241 -5.41 18.33 3.96
C THR A 241 -5.21 19.08 5.27
N GLY A 242 -6.10 18.89 6.25
CA GLY A 242 -6.04 19.51 7.58
C GLY A 242 -4.97 18.93 8.51
N PHE A 243 -4.36 17.78 8.18
CA PHE A 243 -3.33 17.16 9.00
C PHE A 243 -2.09 16.84 8.16
N GLN A 244 -1.02 17.61 8.36
CA GLN A 244 0.24 17.50 7.62
C GLN A 244 1.42 17.37 8.58
N ARG A 245 2.47 16.67 8.14
CA ARG A 245 3.71 16.45 8.90
C ARG A 245 4.88 17.18 8.23
N SER A 246 5.83 17.65 9.04
CA SER A 246 7.12 18.19 8.56
C SER A 246 8.14 17.10 8.19
N GLN A 247 7.87 15.86 8.57
CA GLN A 247 8.74 14.70 8.33
C GLN A 247 7.90 13.52 7.84
N ASN A 248 8.51 12.67 7.01
CA ASN A 248 7.91 11.42 6.53
C ASN A 248 8.06 10.28 7.58
N ASP A 249 7.54 10.48 8.78
CA ASP A 249 7.67 9.57 9.93
C ASP A 249 6.41 8.74 10.18
N ARG A 250 5.25 9.16 9.64
CA ARG A 250 3.94 8.53 9.89
C ARG A 250 3.25 8.01 8.63
N GLN A 251 4.01 7.53 7.66
CA GLN A 251 3.50 6.74 6.55
C GLN A 251 3.77 5.27 6.85
N TRP A 252 2.75 4.57 7.34
CA TRP A 252 2.85 3.18 7.75
C TRP A 252 2.00 2.33 6.82
N VAL A 253 2.68 1.50 6.04
CA VAL A 253 2.06 0.62 5.07
C VAL A 253 2.38 -0.83 5.42
N TYR A 254 1.34 -1.65 5.42
CA TYR A 254 1.41 -3.08 5.69
C TYR A 254 1.02 -3.84 4.44
N ILE A 255 1.84 -4.77 4.01
CA ILE A 255 1.56 -5.69 2.90
C ILE A 255 1.48 -7.10 3.47
N ASN A 256 0.32 -7.73 3.32
CA ASN A 256 0.06 -9.05 3.92
C ASN A 256 0.49 -9.09 5.40
N GLN A 257 0.06 -8.08 6.19
CA GLN A 257 0.37 -7.86 7.60
C GLN A 257 1.84 -7.47 7.92
N ARG A 258 2.76 -7.48 6.94
CA ARG A 258 4.15 -7.05 7.12
C ARG A 258 4.28 -5.54 6.93
N MET A 259 4.96 -4.89 7.86
CA MET A 259 5.27 -3.48 7.69
C MET A 259 6.38 -3.28 6.66
N VAL A 260 6.08 -2.51 5.63
CA VAL A 260 6.98 -2.27 4.49
C VAL A 260 7.31 -0.78 4.37
N LYS A 261 8.54 -0.49 3.97
CA LYS A 261 9.01 0.85 3.56
C LYS A 261 9.53 0.78 2.13
N ASP A 262 8.61 0.69 1.21
CA ASP A 262 8.94 0.58 -0.21
C ASP A 262 8.93 1.95 -0.89
N LYS A 263 9.88 2.18 -1.80
CA LYS A 263 10.04 3.46 -2.52
C LYS A 263 8.90 3.70 -3.51
N LEU A 264 8.41 2.64 -4.16
CA LEU A 264 7.33 2.71 -5.13
C LEU A 264 6.04 3.16 -4.43
N ILE A 265 5.70 2.56 -3.29
CA ILE A 265 4.50 2.92 -2.52
C ILE A 265 4.64 4.33 -1.94
N THR A 266 5.82 4.69 -1.40
CA THR A 266 6.08 6.05 -0.90
C THR A 266 5.91 7.08 -2.01
N HIS A 267 6.34 6.77 -3.24
CA HIS A 267 6.16 7.62 -4.41
C HIS A 267 4.70 7.72 -4.81
N ALA A 268 3.95 6.61 -4.83
CA ALA A 268 2.53 6.58 -5.13
C ALA A 268 1.72 7.44 -4.15
N ILE A 269 2.01 7.32 -2.84
CA ILE A 269 1.41 8.17 -1.81
C ILE A 269 1.73 9.65 -2.08
N LYS A 270 3.01 9.99 -2.33
CA LYS A 270 3.41 11.36 -2.62
C LYS A 270 2.66 11.92 -3.82
N GLN A 271 2.58 11.16 -4.90
CA GLN A 271 1.89 11.57 -6.13
C GLN A 271 0.39 11.79 -5.92
N ALA A 272 -0.27 10.96 -5.10
CA ALA A 272 -1.68 11.15 -4.78
C ALA A 272 -1.98 12.46 -4.02
N TYR A 273 -0.96 13.03 -3.35
CA TYR A 273 -1.05 14.27 -2.58
C TYR A 273 -0.37 15.49 -3.24
N ASP A 274 0.17 15.36 -4.45
CA ASP A 274 1.10 16.35 -5.04
C ASP A 274 0.49 17.78 -5.13
N ASP A 275 -0.81 17.88 -5.49
CA ASP A 275 -1.53 19.15 -5.58
C ASP A 275 -2.21 19.59 -4.26
N LEU A 276 -2.14 18.76 -3.21
CA LEU A 276 -2.91 18.98 -1.97
C LEU A 276 -2.07 19.43 -0.79
N LEU A 277 -0.76 19.22 -0.82
CA LEU A 277 0.14 19.54 0.27
C LEU A 277 1.16 20.60 -0.13
N TYR A 278 1.48 21.48 0.80
CA TYR A 278 2.56 22.46 0.60
C TYR A 278 3.92 21.76 0.44
N PRO A 279 4.86 22.34 -0.34
CA PRO A 279 6.21 21.81 -0.46
C PRO A 279 6.87 21.57 0.90
N GLY A 280 7.51 20.40 1.06
CA GLY A 280 8.14 19.98 2.32
C GLY A 280 7.16 19.47 3.39
N ARG A 281 5.89 19.28 3.06
CA ARG A 281 4.91 18.62 3.92
C ARG A 281 4.64 17.18 3.47
N PHE A 282 4.33 16.34 4.43
CA PHE A 282 4.09 14.92 4.22
C PHE A 282 2.74 14.51 4.80
N PRO A 283 1.98 13.65 4.12
CA PRO A 283 0.77 13.07 4.70
C PRO A 283 1.12 12.04 5.76
N ALA A 284 0.16 11.78 6.65
CA ALA A 284 0.19 10.62 7.52
C ALA A 284 -0.80 9.58 7.02
N CYS A 285 -0.45 8.31 7.10
CA CYS A 285 -1.34 7.23 6.74
C CYS A 285 -1.04 5.94 7.50
N VAL A 286 -2.06 5.11 7.63
CA VAL A 286 -1.97 3.72 8.06
C VAL A 286 -2.75 2.91 7.04
N LEU A 287 -2.05 2.25 6.15
CA LEU A 287 -2.61 1.53 5.02
C LEU A 287 -2.29 0.04 5.11
N TYR A 288 -3.28 -0.77 4.83
CA TYR A 288 -3.16 -2.22 4.75
C TYR A 288 -3.44 -2.63 3.31
N PHE A 289 -2.49 -3.32 2.71
CA PHE A 289 -2.57 -3.82 1.36
C PHE A 289 -2.48 -5.33 1.38
N THR A 290 -3.49 -5.98 0.84
CA THR A 290 -3.53 -7.43 0.67
C THR A 290 -3.39 -7.76 -0.81
N ILE A 291 -2.47 -8.67 -1.13
CA ILE A 291 -2.17 -9.16 -2.47
C ILE A 291 -1.77 -10.62 -2.36
N GLU A 292 -1.92 -11.41 -3.41
CA GLU A 292 -1.48 -12.80 -3.44
C GLU A 292 0.02 -12.91 -3.10
N HIS A 293 0.39 -13.88 -2.27
CA HIS A 293 1.79 -14.04 -1.82
C HIS A 293 2.74 -14.30 -3.00
N ALA A 294 2.27 -14.95 -4.06
CA ALA A 294 3.04 -15.18 -5.28
C ALA A 294 3.35 -13.90 -6.07
N GLU A 295 2.56 -12.82 -5.89
CA GLU A 295 2.73 -11.54 -6.60
C GLU A 295 3.74 -10.60 -5.91
N VAL A 296 4.24 -10.96 -4.71
CA VAL A 296 5.16 -10.13 -3.94
C VAL A 296 6.31 -10.96 -3.34
N ASP A 297 7.53 -10.62 -3.72
CA ASP A 297 8.73 -11.18 -3.11
C ASP A 297 9.14 -10.34 -1.89
N VAL A 298 9.11 -10.95 -0.72
CA VAL A 298 9.49 -10.34 0.58
C VAL A 298 10.92 -10.68 1.00
N ASN A 299 11.62 -11.54 0.27
CA ASN A 299 12.98 -11.97 0.57
C ASN A 299 14.04 -11.14 -0.16
N VAL A 300 13.87 -9.82 -0.21
CA VAL A 300 14.74 -8.89 -0.95
C VAL A 300 15.88 -8.36 -0.08
N HIS A 301 15.60 -8.04 1.19
CA HIS A 301 16.57 -7.42 2.11
C HIS A 301 16.57 -8.13 3.47
N PRO A 302 17.73 -8.24 4.19
CA PRO A 302 17.80 -8.86 5.52
C PRO A 302 16.79 -8.29 6.52
N THR A 303 16.57 -6.98 6.51
CA THR A 303 15.62 -6.30 7.40
C THR A 303 14.15 -6.43 6.99
N LYS A 304 13.84 -7.10 5.86
CA LYS A 304 12.48 -7.35 5.34
C LYS A 304 11.62 -6.08 5.15
N HIS A 305 12.26 -4.91 5.01
CA HIS A 305 11.54 -3.63 4.84
C HIS A 305 11.21 -3.32 3.38
N GLU A 306 11.96 -3.88 2.43
CA GLU A 306 11.74 -3.72 1.00
C GLU A 306 11.10 -4.98 0.42
N VAL A 307 10.23 -4.80 -0.54
CA VAL A 307 9.56 -5.87 -1.27
C VAL A 307 9.72 -5.65 -2.77
N ARG A 308 9.54 -6.70 -3.55
CA ARG A 308 9.46 -6.60 -5.02
C ARG A 308 8.12 -7.15 -5.47
N PHE A 309 7.38 -6.34 -6.21
CA PHE A 309 6.13 -6.76 -6.82
C PHE A 309 6.41 -7.35 -8.21
N GLN A 310 5.67 -8.37 -8.61
CA GLN A 310 5.72 -8.88 -9.98
C GLN A 310 5.24 -7.82 -10.98
N GLN A 311 4.20 -7.07 -10.61
CA GLN A 311 3.61 -6.00 -11.41
C GLN A 311 3.72 -4.63 -10.71
N PRO A 312 4.92 -4.03 -10.62
CA PRO A 312 5.13 -2.82 -9.82
C PRO A 312 4.33 -1.61 -10.32
N ARG A 313 4.11 -1.48 -11.63
CA ARG A 313 3.29 -0.41 -12.21
C ARG A 313 1.83 -0.51 -11.80
N LEU A 314 1.27 -1.72 -11.87
CA LEU A 314 -0.12 -1.95 -11.48
C LEU A 314 -0.37 -1.59 -10.00
N VAL A 315 0.54 -1.99 -9.11
CA VAL A 315 0.47 -1.64 -7.69
C VAL A 315 0.60 -0.13 -7.48
N HIS A 316 1.56 0.52 -8.14
CA HIS A 316 1.75 1.96 -8.07
C HIS A 316 0.49 2.72 -8.49
N ASP A 317 -0.06 2.39 -9.66
CA ASP A 317 -1.23 3.06 -10.22
C ASP A 317 -2.49 2.79 -9.39
N PHE A 318 -2.61 1.59 -8.82
CA PHE A 318 -3.66 1.25 -7.90
C PHE A 318 -3.62 2.14 -6.65
N PHE A 319 -2.46 2.25 -5.97
CA PHE A 319 -2.31 3.13 -4.82
C PHE A 319 -2.61 4.59 -5.18
N THR A 320 -1.98 5.11 -6.23
CA THR A 320 -2.14 6.51 -6.63
C THR A 320 -3.59 6.86 -6.94
N SER A 321 -4.27 6.02 -7.73
CA SER A 321 -5.66 6.27 -8.14
C SER A 321 -6.63 6.19 -6.97
N GLN A 322 -6.51 5.16 -6.11
CA GLN A 322 -7.44 4.99 -4.99
C GLN A 322 -7.27 6.06 -3.93
N LEU A 323 -6.03 6.43 -3.61
CA LEU A 323 -5.76 7.52 -2.67
C LEU A 323 -6.25 8.87 -3.20
N ALA A 324 -5.99 9.19 -4.48
CA ALA A 324 -6.47 10.42 -5.10
C ALA A 324 -7.99 10.48 -5.13
N THR A 325 -8.68 9.37 -5.41
CA THR A 325 -10.15 9.30 -5.39
C THR A 325 -10.70 9.55 -3.99
N ALA A 326 -10.14 8.92 -2.96
CA ALA A 326 -10.55 9.12 -1.58
C ALA A 326 -10.34 10.57 -1.09
N LEU A 327 -9.25 11.22 -1.52
CA LEU A 327 -8.97 12.62 -1.18
C LEU A 327 -9.93 13.60 -1.85
N ARG A 328 -10.31 13.35 -3.12
CA ARG A 328 -11.26 14.19 -3.86
C ARG A 328 -12.69 14.09 -3.33
N SER A 329 -13.16 12.90 -2.96
CA SER A 329 -14.52 12.71 -2.43
C SER A 329 -14.79 13.58 -1.19
N VAL A 330 -13.81 13.67 -0.27
CA VAL A 330 -13.94 14.50 0.94
C VAL A 330 -13.82 16.00 0.64
N ALA A 331 -13.02 16.40 -0.36
CA ALA A 331 -12.94 17.80 -0.77
C ALA A 331 -14.30 18.29 -1.30
N ILE A 332 -15.00 17.48 -2.08
CA ILE A 332 -16.33 17.80 -2.60
C ILE A 332 -17.37 17.89 -1.48
N GLU A 333 -17.37 16.97 -0.52
CA GLU A 333 -18.28 17.03 0.65
C GLU A 333 -18.05 18.30 1.47
N THR A 334 -16.80 18.68 1.69
CA THR A 334 -16.44 19.89 2.46
C THR A 334 -16.84 21.19 1.73
N GLU A 335 -16.80 21.24 0.40
CA GLU A 335 -17.27 22.37 -0.39
C GLU A 335 -18.81 22.45 -0.42
N LEU A 336 -19.49 21.33 -0.48
CA LEU A 336 -20.96 21.28 -0.40
C LEU A 336 -21.48 21.75 0.96
N GLU A 337 -20.83 21.35 2.06
CA GLU A 337 -21.17 21.83 3.41
C GLU A 337 -20.91 23.34 3.59
N LYS A 338 -19.86 23.91 3.00
CA LYS A 338 -19.57 25.34 3.05
C LYS A 338 -20.55 26.18 2.25
N ASN A 339 -21.14 25.65 1.18
CA ASN A 339 -22.11 26.33 0.34
C ASN A 339 -23.56 26.18 0.81
N TYR A 340 -23.82 25.27 1.77
CA TYR A 340 -25.12 25.15 2.42
C TYR A 340 -25.17 26.07 3.64
N LYS A 341 -25.60 27.35 3.44
CA LYS A 341 -26.10 28.22 4.52
C LYS A 341 -27.58 27.89 4.69
N PRO A 342 -28.02 27.34 5.85
CA PRO A 342 -29.44 27.30 6.13
C PRO A 342 -29.93 28.74 6.24
N ASN A 343 -30.99 29.08 5.53
CA ASN A 343 -31.75 30.29 5.74
C ASN A 343 -32.36 30.23 7.14
N ASP A 344 -31.72 30.90 8.10
CA ASP A 344 -32.29 31.20 9.40
C ASP A 344 -33.31 32.32 9.27
N GLU A 345 -34.55 31.99 8.99
CA GLU A 345 -35.68 32.76 9.45
C GLU A 345 -36.82 31.82 9.83
N VAL A 346 -37.21 31.95 11.09
CA VAL A 346 -38.40 31.49 11.80
C VAL A 346 -38.17 30.36 12.81
N LEU A 347 -38.20 30.82 14.07
CA LEU A 347 -38.54 30.19 15.36
C LEU A 347 -37.40 29.84 16.31
N ALA A 348 -37.15 30.83 17.18
CA ALA A 348 -36.74 30.60 18.55
C ALA A 348 -38.02 30.77 19.46
N PRO A 349 -38.06 30.43 20.75
CA PRO A 349 -37.09 29.70 21.58
C PRO A 349 -37.74 28.59 22.45
N LEU A 350 -36.97 27.75 23.12
CA LEU A 350 -37.09 27.42 24.56
C LEU A 350 -36.11 26.34 25.01
N ALA A 351 -35.13 26.80 25.72
CA ALA A 351 -34.54 26.42 26.99
C ALA A 351 -34.27 24.96 27.39
N LYS A 352 -33.05 24.82 27.87
CA LYS A 352 -32.51 24.10 29.03
C LYS A 352 -31.73 22.81 28.75
N GLU A 353 -30.45 23.01 29.00
CA GLU A 353 -29.47 22.09 29.61
C GLU A 353 -29.93 20.67 29.95
N ILE A 354 -29.33 19.68 29.27
CA ILE A 354 -29.00 18.38 29.88
C ILE A 354 -27.78 17.82 29.14
N CYS A 355 -26.84 17.30 29.92
CA CYS A 355 -25.60 16.62 29.52
C CYS A 355 -25.76 15.74 28.32
N GLU A 356 -24.86 15.94 27.33
CA GLU A 356 -24.79 15.11 26.16
C GLU A 356 -24.14 13.75 26.46
N PRO A 357 -24.74 12.66 26.02
CA PRO A 357 -24.01 11.46 25.67
C PRO A 357 -23.69 11.50 24.16
N TYR A 358 -22.49 11.07 23.81
CA TYR A 358 -21.96 10.92 22.45
C TYR A 358 -22.98 10.36 21.46
N PRO A 359 -23.05 10.88 20.22
CA PRO A 359 -23.98 10.35 19.24
C PRO A 359 -23.61 8.92 18.87
N LYS A 360 -24.54 8.01 19.12
CA LYS A 360 -24.59 6.69 18.51
C LYS A 360 -24.68 6.89 16.99
N LEU A 361 -23.71 6.37 16.25
CA LEU A 361 -23.89 6.09 14.83
C LEU A 361 -24.95 4.98 14.72
N GLU A 362 -26.19 5.39 14.52
CA GLU A 362 -27.20 4.51 14.00
C GLU A 362 -26.84 4.16 12.57
N LEU A 363 -26.72 2.87 12.33
CA LEU A 363 -26.80 2.28 11.00
C LEU A 363 -28.13 2.72 10.39
N LEU A 364 -28.11 3.80 9.64
CA LEU A 364 -29.19 4.16 8.75
C LEU A 364 -29.22 3.13 7.63
N SER A 365 -30.04 2.10 7.81
CA SER A 365 -30.73 1.45 6.72
C SER A 365 -31.64 2.51 6.07
N ARG A 366 -31.03 3.40 5.30
CA ARG A 366 -31.80 4.21 4.37
C ARG A 366 -32.27 3.28 3.26
N GLU A 367 -33.55 2.98 3.28
CA GLU A 367 -34.27 2.71 2.05
C GLU A 367 -33.93 3.87 1.09
N ARG A 368 -33.08 3.57 0.10
CA ARG A 368 -32.77 4.49 -0.97
C ARG A 368 -34.04 4.64 -1.81
N THR A 369 -34.74 5.74 -1.62
CA THR A 369 -35.49 6.31 -2.73
C THR A 369 -34.48 6.59 -3.83
N LEU A 370 -34.57 5.82 -4.90
CA LEU A 370 -33.78 5.93 -6.11
C LEU A 370 -33.97 7.32 -6.70
N VAL A 371 -33.08 8.25 -6.38
CA VAL A 371 -32.84 9.41 -7.24
C VAL A 371 -31.96 8.89 -8.37
N GLU A 372 -32.49 8.89 -9.58
CA GLU A 372 -31.90 8.41 -10.83
C GLU A 372 -30.63 9.19 -11.21
N THR A 373 -29.50 8.93 -10.57
CA THR A 373 -28.18 9.41 -10.99
C THR A 373 -27.07 8.37 -10.85
N ASP A 374 -27.41 7.13 -10.54
CA ASP A 374 -26.44 6.05 -10.56
C ASP A 374 -26.44 5.45 -11.98
N VAL A 375 -25.35 5.69 -12.71
CA VAL A 375 -25.11 5.10 -14.04
C VAL A 375 -24.89 3.60 -13.85
N SER A 376 -25.97 2.83 -13.82
CA SER A 376 -25.92 1.38 -13.67
C SER A 376 -25.56 0.73 -15.00
N TRP A 377 -24.28 0.49 -15.22
CA TRP A 377 -23.78 -0.28 -16.34
C TRP A 377 -23.55 -1.73 -15.93
N VAL A 378 -23.99 -2.66 -16.77
CA VAL A 378 -23.59 -4.06 -16.67
C VAL A 378 -22.46 -4.30 -17.68
N ILE A 379 -21.26 -4.48 -17.20
CA ILE A 379 -20.08 -4.73 -18.03
C ILE A 379 -20.13 -6.20 -18.51
N LEU A 380 -20.19 -6.40 -19.81
CA LEU A 380 -20.19 -7.74 -20.41
C LEU A 380 -18.75 -8.24 -20.66
N ASN A 381 -17.91 -7.37 -21.21
CA ASN A 381 -16.48 -7.63 -21.44
C ASN A 381 -15.71 -6.30 -21.54
N ASN A 382 -14.46 -6.32 -22.00
CA ASN A 382 -13.62 -5.12 -22.14
C ASN A 382 -14.10 -4.13 -23.23
N GLN A 383 -15.14 -4.47 -24.00
CA GLN A 383 -15.60 -3.66 -25.12
C GLN A 383 -17.09 -3.31 -25.02
N TYR A 384 -17.92 -4.18 -24.45
CA TYR A 384 -19.38 -4.05 -24.46
C TYR A 384 -19.97 -3.94 -23.07
N ILE A 385 -21.00 -3.07 -22.95
CA ILE A 385 -21.81 -2.90 -21.75
C ILE A 385 -23.30 -2.96 -22.10
N LEU A 386 -24.12 -3.29 -21.09
CA LEU A 386 -25.57 -3.08 -21.12
C LEU A 386 -25.92 -1.85 -20.27
N ARG A 387 -26.73 -0.97 -20.83
CA ARG A 387 -27.28 0.23 -20.18
C ARG A 387 -28.80 0.21 -20.31
N PHE A 388 -29.52 0.47 -19.22
CA PHE A 388 -30.97 0.61 -19.24
C PHE A 388 -31.37 2.08 -19.29
N VAL A 389 -32.13 2.45 -20.29
CA VAL A 389 -32.75 3.79 -20.43
C VAL A 389 -34.26 3.63 -20.49
N GLN A 390 -34.99 4.21 -19.54
CA GLN A 390 -36.46 4.08 -19.46
C GLN A 390 -36.91 2.61 -19.60
N HIS A 391 -36.29 1.69 -18.85
CA HIS A 391 -36.55 0.24 -18.88
C HIS A 391 -36.21 -0.49 -20.20
N LYS A 392 -35.62 0.19 -21.18
CA LYS A 392 -35.16 -0.45 -22.42
C LYS A 392 -33.66 -0.73 -22.34
N PRO A 393 -33.21 -1.98 -22.59
CA PRO A 393 -31.79 -2.33 -22.60
C PRO A 393 -31.14 -1.90 -23.91
N TYR A 394 -29.97 -1.29 -23.79
CA TYR A 394 -29.09 -0.93 -24.90
C TYR A 394 -27.75 -1.66 -24.75
N LEU A 395 -27.32 -2.33 -25.82
CA LEU A 395 -25.97 -2.82 -25.96
C LEU A 395 -25.12 -1.69 -26.52
N ILE A 396 -24.09 -1.31 -25.79
CA ILE A 396 -23.19 -0.20 -26.14
C ILE A 396 -21.80 -0.77 -26.36
N ASN A 397 -21.17 -0.41 -27.50
CA ASN A 397 -19.75 -0.60 -27.72
C ASN A 397 -19.03 0.54 -27.01
N LEU A 398 -18.61 0.30 -25.78
CA LEU A 398 -18.04 1.32 -24.90
C LEU A 398 -16.65 1.78 -25.39
N LEU A 399 -15.86 0.90 -26.00
CA LEU A 399 -14.59 1.26 -26.63
C LEU A 399 -14.81 2.26 -27.78
N ALA A 400 -15.75 1.99 -28.66
CA ALA A 400 -16.06 2.90 -29.77
C ALA A 400 -16.64 4.23 -29.29
N LEU A 401 -17.46 4.21 -28.23
CA LEU A 401 -18.00 5.41 -27.59
C LEU A 401 -16.89 6.25 -26.97
N HIS A 402 -15.95 5.62 -26.26
CA HIS A 402 -14.78 6.28 -25.69
C HIS A 402 -13.88 6.91 -26.77
N GLN A 403 -13.60 6.16 -27.84
CA GLN A 403 -12.81 6.67 -28.97
C GLN A 403 -13.50 7.90 -29.62
N HIS A 404 -14.81 7.88 -29.72
CA HIS A 404 -15.58 9.02 -30.22
C HIS A 404 -15.48 10.23 -29.28
N ALA A 405 -15.65 10.03 -27.98
CA ALA A 405 -15.51 11.11 -26.97
C ALA A 405 -14.11 11.72 -26.96
N VAL A 406 -13.06 10.90 -27.07
CA VAL A 406 -11.67 11.37 -27.16
C VAL A 406 -11.48 12.20 -28.44
N ARG A 407 -11.99 11.75 -29.60
CA ARG A 407 -11.87 12.47 -30.87
C ARG A 407 -12.54 13.84 -30.82
N GLU A 408 -13.76 13.93 -30.27
CA GLU A 408 -14.45 15.21 -30.11
C GLU A 408 -13.71 16.16 -29.18
N ARG A 409 -13.18 15.65 -28.07
CA ARG A 409 -12.36 16.42 -27.13
C ARG A 409 -11.10 16.98 -27.79
N LEU A 410 -10.38 16.17 -28.58
CA LEU A 410 -9.19 16.62 -29.28
C LEU A 410 -9.50 17.65 -30.36
N ALA A 411 -10.63 17.52 -31.06
CA ALA A 411 -11.04 18.48 -32.10
C ALA A 411 -11.37 19.88 -31.54
N GLN A 412 -11.77 19.97 -30.26
CA GLN A 412 -12.11 21.23 -29.59
C GLN A 412 -10.90 21.93 -28.93
N GLN A 413 -9.76 21.25 -28.81
CA GLN A 413 -8.56 21.80 -28.15
C GLN A 413 -7.66 22.55 -29.13
N ALA A 414 -7.26 23.78 -28.71
CA ALA A 414 -6.25 24.54 -29.43
C ALA A 414 -4.84 23.95 -29.26
N LEU A 415 -4.03 23.99 -30.30
CA LEU A 415 -2.62 23.59 -30.26
C LEU A 415 -1.73 24.68 -29.65
N PRO A 416 -0.62 24.32 -28.97
CA PRO A 416 -0.19 22.97 -28.64
C PRO A 416 -1.00 22.39 -27.47
N TRP A 417 -1.23 21.06 -27.47
CA TRP A 417 -1.97 20.42 -26.39
C TRP A 417 -1.18 20.37 -25.08
N ALA A 418 -1.88 20.51 -23.97
CA ALA A 418 -1.30 20.39 -22.64
C ALA A 418 -0.71 18.98 -22.44
N SER A 419 0.51 18.91 -21.92
CA SER A 419 1.24 17.67 -21.72
C SER A 419 1.54 17.38 -20.26
N ARG A 420 1.64 16.10 -19.91
CA ARG A 420 2.12 15.63 -18.62
C ARG A 420 3.41 14.81 -18.77
N PRO A 421 4.36 14.91 -17.81
CA PRO A 421 5.60 14.15 -17.90
C PRO A 421 5.36 12.64 -17.71
N LEU A 422 6.12 11.82 -18.43
CA LEU A 422 6.23 10.40 -18.20
C LEU A 422 7.20 10.14 -17.05
N LEU A 423 6.83 9.27 -16.12
CA LEU A 423 7.70 8.86 -15.01
C LEU A 423 8.99 8.19 -15.48
N VAL A 424 8.89 7.42 -16.56
CA VAL A 424 10.04 6.78 -17.23
C VAL A 424 9.96 7.16 -18.70
N PRO A 425 10.96 7.85 -19.23
CA PRO A 425 11.03 8.16 -20.66
C PRO A 425 10.97 6.89 -21.50
N ILE A 426 10.22 6.93 -22.59
CA ILE A 426 10.09 5.80 -23.51
C ILE A 426 11.07 6.00 -24.66
N ARG A 427 11.90 4.98 -24.92
CA ARG A 427 12.76 4.93 -26.12
C ARG A 427 11.96 4.35 -27.28
N TYR A 428 11.99 5.04 -28.40
CA TYR A 428 11.39 4.60 -29.64
C TYR A 428 12.44 4.66 -30.76
N THR A 429 12.59 3.57 -31.51
CA THR A 429 13.59 3.45 -32.59
C THR A 429 12.87 3.60 -33.92
N LEU A 430 13.26 4.60 -34.68
CA LEU A 430 12.76 4.84 -36.04
C LEU A 430 13.41 3.89 -37.05
N GLN A 431 12.67 3.43 -38.04
CA GLN A 431 13.21 2.62 -39.12
C GLN A 431 14.12 3.48 -40.02
N GLN A 432 15.13 2.86 -40.65
CA GLN A 432 16.19 3.56 -41.40
C GLN A 432 15.68 4.49 -42.53
N ASP A 433 14.57 4.14 -43.16
CA ASP A 433 13.98 4.94 -44.25
C ASP A 433 13.31 6.23 -43.81
N SER A 434 13.05 6.40 -42.51
CA SER A 434 12.33 7.56 -41.98
C SER A 434 13.25 8.62 -41.36
N ALA A 435 14.56 8.45 -41.38
CA ALA A 435 15.53 9.33 -40.71
C ALA A 435 15.51 10.78 -41.24
N HIS A 436 15.17 11.01 -42.49
CA HIS A 436 15.07 12.36 -43.07
C HIS A 436 13.82 13.12 -42.62
N LYS A 437 12.78 12.43 -42.12
CA LYS A 437 11.56 13.02 -41.59
C LYS A 437 11.59 13.29 -40.05
N VAL A 438 12.71 12.98 -39.39
CA VAL A 438 12.79 13.00 -37.92
C VAL A 438 12.48 14.39 -37.33
N THR A 439 13.01 15.45 -37.96
CA THR A 439 12.80 16.82 -37.43
C THR A 439 11.33 17.24 -37.56
N GLU A 440 10.69 16.93 -38.66
CA GLU A 440 9.28 17.20 -38.89
C GLU A 440 8.40 16.36 -37.95
N PHE A 441 8.75 15.08 -37.78
CA PHE A 441 8.11 14.15 -36.85
C PHE A 441 8.14 14.69 -35.40
N THR A 442 9.29 15.15 -34.91
CA THR A 442 9.44 15.68 -33.56
C THR A 442 8.67 16.97 -33.36
N GLN A 443 8.63 17.87 -34.36
CA GLN A 443 7.85 19.11 -34.28
C GLN A 443 6.34 18.87 -34.21
N ILE A 444 5.83 17.93 -34.96
CA ILE A 444 4.41 17.57 -34.94
C ILE A 444 4.04 16.91 -33.60
N LEU A 445 4.85 15.98 -33.11
CA LEU A 445 4.63 15.36 -31.81
C LEU A 445 4.63 16.39 -30.68
N GLU A 446 5.47 17.40 -30.75
CA GLU A 446 5.51 18.47 -29.75
C GLU A 446 4.23 19.31 -29.74
N GLN A 447 3.63 19.59 -30.89
CA GLN A 447 2.32 20.24 -30.98
C GLN A 447 1.20 19.38 -30.36
N LEU A 448 1.30 18.07 -30.48
CA LEU A 448 0.39 17.11 -29.87
C LEU A 448 0.65 16.85 -28.37
N GLY A 449 1.55 17.62 -27.74
CA GLY A 449 1.89 17.48 -26.32
C GLY A 449 2.82 16.30 -26.00
N ILE A 450 3.46 15.71 -27.03
CA ILE A 450 4.43 14.62 -26.89
C ILE A 450 5.83 15.21 -27.11
N ARG A 451 6.51 15.57 -26.01
CA ARG A 451 7.89 16.05 -26.07
C ARG A 451 8.85 14.91 -26.23
N CYS A 452 9.70 15.01 -27.24
CA CYS A 452 10.71 14.03 -27.55
C CYS A 452 12.08 14.68 -27.77
N GLU A 453 13.13 13.97 -27.39
CA GLU A 453 14.53 14.34 -27.57
C GLU A 453 15.21 13.29 -28.42
N LEU A 454 16.05 13.71 -29.35
CA LEU A 454 16.88 12.81 -30.14
C LEU A 454 18.01 12.25 -29.24
N SER A 455 18.04 10.93 -29.08
CA SER A 455 19.05 10.22 -28.28
C SER A 455 20.11 9.53 -29.17
N GLY A 456 19.95 9.58 -30.51
CA GLY A 456 20.82 8.97 -31.50
C GLY A 456 20.33 9.26 -32.92
N ILE A 457 20.95 8.63 -33.95
CA ILE A 457 20.59 8.87 -35.34
C ILE A 457 19.17 8.36 -35.67
N HIS A 458 18.71 7.33 -34.96
CA HIS A 458 17.41 6.67 -35.16
C HIS A 458 16.63 6.47 -33.86
N GLU A 459 17.06 7.06 -32.76
CA GLU A 459 16.39 6.91 -31.47
C GLU A 459 15.79 8.23 -30.97
N VAL A 460 14.53 8.17 -30.58
CA VAL A 460 13.78 9.27 -29.97
C VAL A 460 13.42 8.89 -28.54
N LEU A 461 13.73 9.76 -27.59
CA LEU A 461 13.38 9.61 -26.19
C LEU A 461 12.15 10.48 -25.88
N ILE A 462 11.03 9.84 -25.57
CA ILE A 462 9.75 10.51 -25.30
C ILE A 462 9.63 10.77 -23.79
N ARG A 463 9.34 12.01 -23.41
CA ARG A 463 9.27 12.46 -22.01
C ARG A 463 7.89 12.84 -21.55
N THR A 464 6.97 13.20 -22.45
CA THR A 464 5.62 13.63 -22.09
C THR A 464 4.56 12.98 -22.96
N ILE A 465 3.31 12.97 -22.45
CA ILE A 465 2.11 12.59 -23.20
C ILE A 465 1.03 13.65 -23.01
N PRO A 466 0.06 13.77 -23.93
CA PRO A 466 -1.06 14.71 -23.78
C PRO A 466 -1.91 14.38 -22.56
N VAL A 467 -2.35 15.41 -21.86
CA VAL A 467 -3.25 15.27 -20.70
C VAL A 467 -4.61 14.72 -21.13
N SER A 468 -5.08 15.11 -22.30
CA SER A 468 -6.41 14.75 -22.83
C SER A 468 -6.58 13.28 -23.19
N VAL A 469 -5.48 12.53 -23.32
CA VAL A 469 -5.47 11.11 -23.72
C VAL A 469 -4.65 10.25 -22.74
N PRO A 470 -5.14 10.09 -21.50
CA PRO A 470 -4.39 9.43 -20.43
C PRO A 470 -4.07 7.95 -20.68
N TYR A 471 -4.84 7.30 -21.54
CA TYR A 471 -4.75 5.87 -21.84
C TYR A 471 -4.06 5.57 -23.18
N LEU A 472 -3.28 6.52 -23.71
CA LEU A 472 -2.59 6.37 -25.00
C LEU A 472 -1.49 5.29 -24.94
N ASP A 473 -1.60 4.27 -25.78
CA ASP A 473 -0.47 3.39 -26.09
C ASP A 473 0.46 4.11 -27.07
N LEU A 474 1.52 4.69 -26.50
CA LEU A 474 2.49 5.47 -27.28
C LEU A 474 3.17 4.66 -28.37
N ARG A 475 3.47 3.37 -28.15
CA ARG A 475 4.14 2.56 -29.15
C ARG A 475 3.22 2.30 -30.34
N LEU A 476 2.00 1.84 -30.06
CA LEU A 476 0.99 1.60 -31.09
C LEU A 476 0.70 2.87 -31.89
N PHE A 477 0.60 4.02 -31.23
CA PHE A 477 0.38 5.31 -31.87
C PHE A 477 1.56 5.71 -32.77
N LEU A 478 2.79 5.61 -32.27
CA LEU A 478 3.98 6.00 -33.03
C LEU A 478 4.21 5.09 -34.23
N ASP A 479 3.97 3.78 -34.08
CA ASP A 479 4.06 2.82 -35.22
C ASP A 479 3.05 3.19 -36.30
N ALA A 480 1.83 3.58 -35.92
CA ALA A 480 0.81 4.03 -36.85
C ALA A 480 1.14 5.38 -37.52
N VAL A 481 1.73 6.32 -36.78
CA VAL A 481 2.15 7.63 -37.31
C VAL A 481 3.31 7.50 -38.31
N VAL A 482 4.30 6.66 -38.01
CA VAL A 482 5.45 6.41 -38.91
C VAL A 482 5.00 5.78 -40.20
N ALA A 483 3.94 4.98 -40.22
CA ALA A 483 3.37 4.34 -41.38
C ALA A 483 2.58 5.29 -42.30
N LEU A 484 2.34 6.56 -41.91
CA LEU A 484 1.64 7.54 -42.74
C LEU A 484 2.58 8.21 -43.72
N ASP A 485 2.09 8.39 -44.94
CA ASP A 485 2.79 9.17 -45.99
C ASP A 485 2.68 10.68 -45.77
N GLU A 486 1.53 11.15 -45.29
CA GLU A 486 1.25 12.54 -45.00
C GLU A 486 0.64 12.69 -43.57
N TRP A 487 1.10 13.73 -42.85
CA TRP A 487 0.68 14.00 -41.50
C TRP A 487 -0.29 15.20 -41.46
N ASN A 488 -1.56 14.92 -41.16
CA ASN A 488 -2.52 15.97 -40.92
C ASN A 488 -3.13 15.79 -39.50
N LEU A 489 -3.55 16.88 -38.88
CA LEU A 489 -4.03 16.90 -37.49
C LEU A 489 -5.26 16.00 -37.28
N GLU A 490 -6.16 15.97 -38.25
CA GLU A 490 -7.38 15.15 -38.16
C GLU A 490 -7.05 13.65 -38.13
N ARG A 491 -6.14 13.23 -39.00
CA ARG A 491 -5.69 11.83 -39.03
C ARG A 491 -4.89 11.42 -37.82
N LEU A 492 -4.04 12.32 -37.31
CA LEU A 492 -3.28 12.09 -36.09
C LEU A 492 -4.20 12.01 -34.86
N SER A 493 -5.23 12.84 -34.77
CA SER A 493 -6.25 12.76 -33.72
C SER A 493 -7.05 11.47 -33.78
N GLU A 494 -7.37 11.01 -34.98
CA GLU A 494 -8.03 9.73 -35.21
C GLU A 494 -7.15 8.54 -34.73
N LEU A 495 -5.89 8.49 -35.15
CA LEU A 495 -4.94 7.47 -34.73
C LEU A 495 -4.74 7.47 -33.20
N MET A 496 -4.63 8.66 -32.59
CA MET A 496 -4.51 8.81 -31.15
C MET A 496 -5.75 8.29 -30.41
N SER A 497 -6.95 8.50 -30.95
CA SER A 497 -8.18 7.93 -30.40
C SER A 497 -8.25 6.42 -30.54
N GLN A 498 -7.73 5.87 -31.64
CA GLN A 498 -7.70 4.42 -31.89
C GLN A 498 -6.62 3.69 -31.06
N SER A 499 -5.53 4.37 -30.71
CA SER A 499 -4.40 3.82 -29.94
C SER A 499 -4.61 3.92 -28.41
N GLN A 500 -5.86 3.88 -27.94
CA GLN A 500 -6.16 3.90 -26.50
C GLN A 500 -6.18 2.47 -25.92
N VAL A 501 -5.47 2.26 -24.81
CA VAL A 501 -5.65 1.08 -23.97
C VAL A 501 -6.85 1.32 -23.06
N PHE A 502 -7.94 0.64 -23.35
CA PHE A 502 -9.23 0.89 -22.70
C PHE A 502 -9.75 -0.37 -22.00
N ASP A 503 -10.04 -0.25 -20.71
CA ASP A 503 -10.77 -1.27 -19.94
C ASP A 503 -11.92 -0.58 -19.17
N PRO A 504 -13.18 -0.94 -19.42
CA PRO A 504 -14.36 -0.36 -18.75
C PRO A 504 -14.33 -0.46 -17.22
N ARG A 505 -13.62 -1.45 -16.69
CA ARG A 505 -13.47 -1.67 -15.25
C ARG A 505 -12.57 -0.63 -14.60
N LEU A 506 -11.67 -0.01 -15.38
CA LEU A 506 -10.70 0.97 -14.94
C LEU A 506 -11.23 2.40 -14.94
N LEU A 507 -12.37 2.65 -15.58
CA LEU A 507 -12.98 3.97 -15.66
C LEU A 507 -13.38 4.48 -14.28
N SER A 508 -12.99 5.69 -13.99
CA SER A 508 -13.48 6.45 -12.84
C SER A 508 -14.99 6.69 -12.92
N ARG A 509 -15.60 7.09 -11.82
CA ARG A 509 -17.02 7.46 -11.82
C ARG A 509 -17.28 8.66 -12.74
N GLU A 510 -16.38 9.61 -12.79
CA GLU A 510 -16.46 10.81 -13.62
C GLU A 510 -16.41 10.46 -15.12
N GLU A 511 -15.48 9.62 -15.52
CA GLU A 511 -15.37 9.12 -16.90
C GLU A 511 -16.61 8.31 -17.32
N LYS A 512 -17.18 7.54 -16.39
CA LYS A 512 -18.45 6.84 -16.65
C LYS A 512 -19.60 7.82 -16.86
N ILE A 513 -19.69 8.88 -16.06
CA ILE A 513 -20.70 9.93 -16.21
C ILE A 513 -20.49 10.68 -17.53
N GLU A 514 -19.25 11.03 -17.87
CA GLU A 514 -18.92 11.70 -19.13
C GLU A 514 -19.33 10.85 -20.34
N LEU A 515 -18.97 9.58 -20.34
CA LEU A 515 -19.36 8.66 -21.41
C LEU A 515 -20.87 8.41 -21.46
N ASP A 516 -21.55 8.39 -20.32
CA ASP A 516 -23.00 8.31 -20.27
C ASP A 516 -23.67 9.56 -20.85
N GLN A 517 -23.12 10.75 -20.57
CA GLN A 517 -23.58 12.01 -21.18
C GLN A 517 -23.38 11.99 -22.70
N VAL A 518 -22.23 11.54 -23.18
CA VAL A 518 -21.98 11.37 -24.63
C VAL A 518 -23.00 10.39 -25.23
N PHE A 519 -23.25 9.26 -24.57
CA PHE A 519 -24.29 8.31 -25.02
C PHE A 519 -25.68 8.96 -25.08
N VAL A 520 -26.09 9.70 -24.04
CA VAL A 520 -27.40 10.34 -23.98
C VAL A 520 -27.54 11.40 -25.09
N MET A 521 -26.49 12.21 -25.33
CA MET A 521 -26.48 13.19 -26.44
C MET A 521 -26.61 12.51 -27.80
N LEU A 522 -25.89 11.42 -28.03
CA LEU A 522 -25.95 10.67 -29.28
C LEU A 522 -27.26 9.91 -29.48
N HIS A 523 -27.87 9.44 -28.37
CA HIS A 523 -29.15 8.73 -28.39
C HIS A 523 -30.34 9.64 -28.70
N GLY A 524 -30.28 10.92 -28.30
CA GLY A 524 -31.32 11.92 -28.57
C GLY A 524 -31.30 12.52 -29.99
N GLY A 525 -30.30 12.21 -30.81
CA GLY A 525 -30.17 12.72 -32.18
C GLY A 525 -30.72 11.76 -33.23
N ASP A 526 -31.23 12.31 -34.34
CA ASP A 526 -31.89 11.55 -35.44
C ASP A 526 -30.91 10.76 -36.34
N GLU A 527 -29.61 10.81 -36.11
CA GLU A 527 -28.64 10.11 -36.95
C GLU A 527 -28.39 8.67 -36.49
N LYS A 528 -28.65 7.71 -37.39
CA LYS A 528 -28.31 6.29 -37.28
C LYS A 528 -26.77 6.13 -37.19
N ARG A 529 -26.19 6.28 -35.98
CA ARG A 529 -24.78 5.98 -35.75
C ARG A 529 -24.60 4.48 -35.57
N VAL A 530 -24.44 3.80 -36.71
CA VAL A 530 -24.19 2.35 -36.78
C VAL A 530 -22.87 2.01 -36.07
N GLY A 531 -22.94 1.11 -35.09
CA GLY A 531 -21.74 0.54 -34.44
C GLY A 531 -21.45 1.02 -33.03
N LEU A 532 -22.03 2.13 -32.55
CA LEU A 532 -21.80 2.62 -31.17
C LEU A 532 -22.72 1.98 -30.14
N PHE A 533 -24.01 1.90 -30.47
CA PHE A 533 -25.01 1.28 -29.57
C PHE A 533 -26.21 0.77 -30.36
N LYS A 534 -26.93 -0.20 -29.76
CA LYS A 534 -28.15 -0.79 -30.32
C LYS A 534 -29.13 -1.13 -29.20
N ALA A 535 -30.40 -0.75 -29.39
CA ALA A 535 -31.46 -1.21 -28.51
C ALA A 535 -31.66 -2.73 -28.66
N LEU A 536 -31.70 -3.45 -27.57
CA LEU A 536 -32.01 -4.88 -27.54
C LEU A 536 -33.52 -5.06 -27.47
N THR A 537 -34.09 -5.71 -28.51
CA THR A 537 -35.49 -6.08 -28.54
C THR A 537 -35.65 -7.55 -28.18
N ILE A 538 -36.90 -7.96 -27.84
CA ILE A 538 -37.21 -9.37 -27.59
C ILE A 538 -36.83 -10.24 -28.80
N ALA A 539 -37.10 -9.76 -30.01
CA ALA A 539 -36.72 -10.47 -31.24
C ALA A 539 -35.21 -10.69 -31.39
N HIS A 540 -34.39 -9.71 -30.98
CA HIS A 540 -32.94 -9.89 -30.94
C HIS A 540 -32.52 -10.96 -29.91
N CYS A 541 -33.15 -10.96 -28.72
CA CYS A 541 -32.85 -11.97 -27.69
C CYS A 541 -33.30 -13.39 -28.15
N GLN A 542 -34.44 -13.51 -28.77
CA GLN A 542 -34.92 -14.78 -29.34
C GLN A 542 -34.01 -15.29 -30.45
N SER A 543 -33.59 -14.43 -31.36
CA SER A 543 -32.62 -14.78 -32.42
C SER A 543 -31.29 -15.29 -31.86
N LEU A 544 -30.78 -14.73 -30.75
CA LEU A 544 -29.57 -15.16 -30.10
C LEU A 544 -29.70 -16.50 -29.36
N LEU A 545 -30.88 -16.81 -28.87
CA LEU A 545 -31.18 -18.05 -28.15
C LEU A 545 -31.68 -19.18 -29.06
N HIS A 546 -31.79 -18.92 -30.36
CA HIS A 546 -32.35 -19.87 -31.35
C HIS A 546 -33.76 -20.40 -30.97
N VAL A 547 -34.61 -19.57 -30.32
CA VAL A 547 -35.98 -19.88 -29.91
C VAL A 547 -36.98 -19.16 -30.80
#